data_10c64fead75a281971679bad2d1dfc8e
#
_entry.id   10c64fead75a281971679bad2d1dfc8e
#
_cell.length_a   1.000
_cell.length_b   1.000
_cell.length_c   1.000
_cell.angle_alpha   90.00
_cell.angle_beta   90.00
_cell.angle_gamma   90.00
#
_symmetry.space_group_name_H-M   'P 1'
#
loop_
_entity.id
_entity.type
_entity.pdbx_description
1 polymer ?
#
loop_
_entity_poly.entity_id
_entity_poly.type
_entity_poly.pdbx_seq_one_letter_code
_entity_poly.pdbx_strand_id
1 'polypeptide(L)'
;MAEPALPRKPNRSRPRRTQAWLRAAWHAARWSRGAARVSLDAAADDEAAHGPTWSGGNRVDLLPLGETLFPALKAAWQQARSSIWLETYIFHHDPVALDLATTLADAARRGVQVRVMVDGLGSARSIPQLASLFRDSGVEFMVYRPWRRWLDLVQRGHWRRLHRKLCVVDAQVAFIGGINLIDDRYDIHHGWSDQPRLDYAVRVQGLVAQQVLWSMRRLWLRTVATGSLQRQLRRMPGPDVLRSRGERRRYLDELLAWGGEAPPLREIRAAENRLRADAMTTRPGGPEGLPSVRAALVVRDNLLQRRTIEHGYIQAIDQARTSVLLVSPYFYPGQAFRESLKNAAGRGVRVTLLLQGRVDYRAAAWAARALYRELIAAGVRIYEYQRAYLHGKVAVVDEIWATVGSSNIDPLSLLVNREANLLVRDPHFAHALAEHVRGELVHALPINHANLDKRVAWWIRPLVALAARLFIAIAGGARNY
;
A
#
# COMPACT_ATOMS: atom_id res chain seq x y z
N MET A 1 -3.71 -78.54 36.80
CA MET A 1 -4.56 -77.48 36.10
C MET A 1 -3.81 -76.19 36.24
N ALA A 2 -3.16 -75.75 35.18
CA ALA A 2 -2.35 -74.54 35.14
C ALA A 2 -3.10 -73.47 34.30
N GLU A 3 -3.29 -72.29 34.87
CA GLU A 3 -3.88 -71.13 34.20
C GLU A 3 -2.96 -70.57 33.09
N PRO A 4 -3.46 -70.12 31.97
CA PRO A 4 -2.64 -69.50 30.92
C PRO A 4 -2.37 -68.03 31.19
N ALA A 5 -1.12 -67.65 31.08
CA ALA A 5 -0.63 -66.28 31.23
C ALA A 5 -1.09 -65.37 30.09
N LEU A 6 -1.62 -64.19 30.41
CA LEU A 6 -1.99 -63.13 29.49
C LEU A 6 -0.76 -62.46 28.86
N PRO A 7 -0.79 -62.06 27.56
CA PRO A 7 0.35 -61.42 26.90
C PRO A 7 0.52 -59.97 27.34
N ARG A 8 1.78 -59.57 27.61
CA ARG A 8 2.20 -58.21 27.96
C ARG A 8 1.98 -57.26 26.79
N LYS A 9 1.34 -56.10 27.04
CA LYS A 9 1.18 -55.02 26.09
C LYS A 9 2.55 -54.41 25.70
N PRO A 10 2.79 -54.05 24.43
CA PRO A 10 4.04 -53.42 24.02
C PRO A 10 4.10 -51.98 24.48
N ASN A 11 5.26 -51.61 25.02
CA ASN A 11 5.65 -50.28 25.50
C ASN A 11 5.64 -49.28 24.30
N ARG A 12 4.67 -48.38 24.26
CA ARG A 12 4.59 -47.29 23.24
C ARG A 12 5.55 -46.17 23.65
N SER A 13 6.82 -46.24 23.26
CA SER A 13 7.73 -45.13 23.26
C SER A 13 7.27 -44.13 22.14
N ARG A 14 6.76 -42.96 22.53
CA ARG A 14 6.40 -41.88 21.61
C ARG A 14 7.64 -41.39 20.85
N PRO A 15 7.57 -41.11 19.55
CA PRO A 15 8.75 -40.86 18.76
C PRO A 15 9.29 -39.43 19.00
N ARG A 16 10.59 -39.33 19.27
CA ARG A 16 11.42 -38.12 19.25
C ARG A 16 11.48 -37.41 17.86
N ARG A 17 10.63 -37.75 16.94
CA ARG A 17 10.63 -37.32 15.52
C ARG A 17 10.08 -35.91 15.25
N THR A 18 9.16 -35.41 16.08
CA THR A 18 8.55 -34.07 15.92
C THR A 18 9.53 -32.93 16.20
N GLN A 19 10.48 -33.12 17.12
CA GLN A 19 11.46 -32.07 17.43
C GLN A 19 12.54 -31.91 16.33
N ALA A 20 12.93 -32.98 15.66
CA ALA A 20 13.91 -32.92 14.58
C ALA A 20 13.32 -32.21 13.34
N TRP A 21 12.04 -32.42 13.08
CA TRP A 21 11.36 -31.75 11.95
C TRP A 21 11.14 -30.26 12.20
N LEU A 22 10.76 -29.88 13.43
CA LEU A 22 10.67 -28.47 13.84
C LEU A 22 12.02 -27.77 13.80
N ARG A 23 13.13 -28.46 14.16
CA ARG A 23 14.49 -27.90 14.01
C ARG A 23 14.92 -27.77 12.56
N ALA A 24 14.62 -28.71 11.68
CA ALA A 24 14.93 -28.62 10.24
C ALA A 24 14.12 -27.53 9.53
N ALA A 25 12.83 -27.42 9.84
CA ALA A 25 11.97 -26.33 9.35
C ALA A 25 12.40 -24.96 9.91
N TRP A 26 12.88 -24.90 11.16
CA TRP A 26 13.41 -23.69 11.77
C TRP A 26 14.77 -23.27 11.16
N HIS A 27 15.66 -24.23 10.87
CA HIS A 27 16.93 -23.98 10.18
C HIS A 27 16.72 -23.56 8.70
N ALA A 28 15.81 -24.21 7.97
CA ALA A 28 15.48 -23.80 6.61
C ALA A 28 14.84 -22.40 6.55
N ALA A 29 13.96 -22.08 7.51
CA ALA A 29 13.37 -20.74 7.65
C ALA A 29 14.36 -19.67 8.15
N ARG A 30 15.42 -20.07 8.83
CA ARG A 30 16.50 -19.18 9.28
C ARG A 30 17.53 -18.96 8.18
N TRP A 31 17.80 -19.96 7.37
CA TRP A 31 18.73 -19.88 6.23
C TRP A 31 18.14 -19.03 5.09
N SER A 32 16.86 -19.23 4.78
CA SER A 32 16.15 -18.37 3.80
C SER A 32 16.01 -16.91 4.28
N ARG A 33 15.93 -16.69 5.60
CA ARG A 33 15.94 -15.35 6.20
C ARG A 33 17.33 -14.72 6.24
N GLY A 34 18.38 -15.51 6.45
CA GLY A 34 19.76 -15.04 6.47
C GLY A 34 20.29 -14.64 5.09
N ALA A 35 20.10 -15.50 4.10
CA ALA A 35 20.54 -15.23 2.72
C ALA A 35 19.71 -14.11 2.04
N ALA A 36 18.43 -13.99 2.38
CA ALA A 36 17.59 -12.86 1.95
C ALA A 36 17.95 -11.55 2.67
N ARG A 37 18.38 -11.58 3.93
CA ARG A 37 18.79 -10.39 4.68
C ARG A 37 20.07 -9.76 4.13
N VAL A 38 21.13 -10.52 3.94
CA VAL A 38 22.46 -9.97 3.57
C VAL A 38 22.46 -9.25 2.20
N SER A 39 21.57 -9.60 1.28
CA SER A 39 21.55 -8.96 -0.05
C SER A 39 20.41 -7.97 -0.24
N LEU A 40 19.46 -7.95 0.69
CA LEU A 40 18.38 -6.96 0.73
C LEU A 40 18.80 -5.73 1.56
N ASP A 41 19.64 -5.90 2.57
CA ASP A 41 20.14 -4.82 3.41
C ASP A 41 21.07 -3.88 2.60
N ALA A 42 21.95 -4.40 1.73
CA ALA A 42 22.83 -3.58 0.90
C ALA A 42 22.10 -2.70 -0.15
N ALA A 43 20.93 -3.13 -0.65
CA ALA A 43 20.13 -2.32 -1.58
C ALA A 43 19.20 -1.33 -0.83
N ALA A 44 18.95 -1.58 0.45
CA ALA A 44 18.14 -0.74 1.30
C ALA A 44 18.92 0.43 1.90
N ASP A 45 20.15 0.16 2.29
CA ASP A 45 21.05 1.18 2.82
C ASP A 45 21.34 2.26 1.78
N ASP A 46 21.36 1.89 0.49
CA ASP A 46 21.58 2.82 -0.61
C ASP A 46 20.37 3.75 -0.89
N GLU A 47 19.14 3.28 -0.72
CA GLU A 47 17.91 4.04 -0.98
C GLU A 47 17.41 4.79 0.27
N ALA A 48 17.65 4.24 1.45
CA ALA A 48 17.38 4.90 2.74
C ALA A 48 18.38 6.03 3.04
N ALA A 49 19.61 5.91 2.53
CA ALA A 49 20.65 6.93 2.68
C ALA A 49 20.47 8.15 1.75
N HIS A 50 19.73 8.03 0.64
CA HIS A 50 19.66 9.07 -0.41
C HIS A 50 18.29 9.76 -0.55
N GLY A 51 17.27 9.39 0.24
CA GLY A 51 15.92 10.00 0.17
C GLY A 51 15.15 9.68 -1.12
N PRO A 52 14.05 10.41 -1.41
CA PRO A 52 13.24 10.18 -2.60
C PRO A 52 14.03 10.45 -3.89
N THR A 53 13.94 9.55 -4.88
CA THR A 53 14.57 9.73 -6.19
C THR A 53 13.74 10.70 -7.05
N TRP A 54 14.12 11.96 -7.05
CA TRP A 54 13.47 13.01 -7.82
C TRP A 54 13.87 12.98 -9.29
N SER A 55 12.87 13.09 -10.18
CA SER A 55 13.08 13.29 -11.62
C SER A 55 12.41 14.58 -12.10
N GLY A 56 13.00 15.26 -13.06
CA GLY A 56 12.40 16.35 -13.82
C GLY A 56 11.73 15.86 -15.10
N GLY A 57 11.17 16.79 -15.89
CA GLY A 57 10.56 16.47 -17.18
C GLY A 57 9.27 15.64 -17.05
N ASN A 58 8.52 15.84 -15.99
CA ASN A 58 7.22 15.20 -15.80
C ASN A 58 6.09 16.21 -16.05
N ARG A 59 4.95 15.69 -16.47
CA ARG A 59 3.66 16.38 -16.41
C ARG A 59 2.80 15.70 -15.35
N VAL A 60 2.17 16.48 -14.46
CA VAL A 60 1.32 15.99 -13.38
C VAL A 60 0.00 16.73 -13.44
N ASP A 61 -1.09 16.00 -13.72
CA ASP A 61 -2.45 16.53 -13.76
C ASP A 61 -3.21 16.03 -12.51
N LEU A 62 -3.90 16.94 -11.80
CA LEU A 62 -4.72 16.58 -10.63
C LEU A 62 -6.06 15.99 -11.10
N LEU A 63 -6.47 14.89 -10.48
CA LEU A 63 -7.74 14.21 -10.73
C LEU A 63 -8.50 14.05 -9.40
N PRO A 64 -9.26 15.04 -8.97
CA PRO A 64 -10.11 14.93 -7.79
C PRO A 64 -11.34 14.07 -8.13
N LEU A 65 -11.72 13.20 -7.19
CA LEU A 65 -12.87 12.30 -7.26
C LEU A 65 -12.80 11.25 -8.40
N GLY A 66 -13.61 10.21 -8.32
CA GLY A 66 -13.74 9.19 -9.37
C GLY A 66 -14.34 9.74 -10.66
N GLU A 67 -15.17 10.77 -10.56
CA GLU A 67 -15.78 11.43 -11.73
C GLU A 67 -14.75 12.03 -12.70
N THR A 68 -13.55 12.39 -12.23
CA THR A 68 -12.44 12.82 -13.09
C THR A 68 -11.47 11.67 -13.39
N LEU A 69 -11.21 10.79 -12.44
CA LEU A 69 -10.27 9.68 -12.60
C LEU A 69 -10.80 8.60 -13.56
N PHE A 70 -12.06 8.15 -13.41
CA PHE A 70 -12.56 7.00 -14.17
C PHE A 70 -12.65 7.27 -15.67
N PRO A 71 -13.14 8.42 -16.14
CA PRO A 71 -13.06 8.75 -17.56
C PRO A 71 -11.63 8.85 -18.09
N ALA A 72 -10.70 9.40 -17.29
CA ALA A 72 -9.28 9.50 -17.67
C ALA A 72 -8.62 8.10 -17.78
N LEU A 73 -8.93 7.17 -16.86
CA LEU A 73 -8.49 5.78 -16.95
C LEU A 73 -9.05 5.09 -18.19
N LYS A 74 -10.36 5.20 -18.44
CA LYS A 74 -11.02 4.60 -19.61
C LYS A 74 -10.40 5.09 -20.91
N ALA A 75 -10.22 6.40 -21.06
CA ALA A 75 -9.60 7.00 -22.24
C ALA A 75 -8.17 6.48 -22.46
N ALA A 76 -7.36 6.37 -21.38
CA ALA A 76 -6.01 5.83 -21.47
C ALA A 76 -6.00 4.33 -21.84
N TRP A 77 -6.91 3.51 -21.28
CA TRP A 77 -7.02 2.09 -21.60
C TRP A 77 -7.54 1.83 -23.03
N GLN A 78 -8.47 2.66 -23.52
CA GLN A 78 -8.96 2.59 -24.89
C GLN A 78 -7.85 2.90 -25.91
N GLN A 79 -6.95 3.82 -25.58
CA GLN A 79 -5.82 4.24 -26.41
C GLN A 79 -4.58 3.35 -26.24
N ALA A 80 -4.55 2.44 -25.25
CA ALA A 80 -3.42 1.57 -24.96
C ALA A 80 -3.05 0.70 -26.17
N ARG A 81 -1.74 0.61 -26.45
CA ARG A 81 -1.16 -0.13 -27.58
C ARG A 81 -0.36 -1.37 -27.18
N SER A 82 0.30 -1.33 -26.02
CA SER A 82 1.23 -2.40 -25.62
C SER A 82 0.88 -3.03 -24.28
N SER A 83 0.66 -2.23 -23.23
CA SER A 83 0.45 -2.81 -21.91
C SER A 83 -0.34 -1.92 -20.95
N ILE A 84 -1.13 -2.56 -20.09
CA ILE A 84 -1.81 -1.95 -18.95
C ILE A 84 -1.45 -2.73 -17.70
N TRP A 85 -0.96 -2.03 -16.68
CA TRP A 85 -0.71 -2.54 -15.35
C TRP A 85 -1.63 -1.85 -14.37
N LEU A 86 -2.37 -2.60 -13.54
CA LEU A 86 -3.30 -2.06 -12.55
C LEU A 86 -3.11 -2.76 -11.21
N GLU A 87 -2.97 -1.98 -10.15
CA GLU A 87 -2.99 -2.43 -8.76
C GLU A 87 -3.99 -1.60 -7.97
N THR A 88 -4.88 -2.27 -7.24
CA THR A 88 -5.84 -1.60 -6.37
C THR A 88 -6.17 -2.42 -5.12
N TYR A 89 -6.59 -1.73 -4.06
CA TYR A 89 -7.06 -2.39 -2.84
C TYR A 89 -8.49 -2.91 -3.02
N ILE A 90 -9.40 -2.04 -3.49
CA ILE A 90 -10.78 -2.42 -3.80
C ILE A 90 -11.00 -2.25 -5.30
N PHE A 91 -11.36 -3.35 -5.95
CA PHE A 91 -12.04 -3.38 -7.24
C PHE A 91 -13.42 -3.97 -6.99
N HIS A 92 -14.43 -3.12 -6.97
CA HIS A 92 -15.79 -3.52 -6.64
C HIS A 92 -16.50 -4.15 -7.87
N HIS A 93 -17.77 -4.47 -7.73
CA HIS A 93 -18.62 -5.01 -8.78
C HIS A 93 -19.91 -4.19 -8.97
N ASP A 94 -19.88 -2.91 -8.56
CA ASP A 94 -20.91 -1.94 -8.91
C ASP A 94 -20.86 -1.58 -10.40
N PRO A 95 -21.89 -0.92 -10.95
CA PRO A 95 -21.94 -0.59 -12.36
C PRO A 95 -20.72 0.19 -12.89
N VAL A 96 -20.18 1.13 -12.11
CA VAL A 96 -19.00 1.91 -12.49
C VAL A 96 -17.75 1.02 -12.56
N ALA A 97 -17.55 0.18 -11.56
CA ALA A 97 -16.41 -0.73 -11.51
C ALA A 97 -16.50 -1.83 -12.60
N LEU A 98 -17.70 -2.35 -12.88
CA LEU A 98 -17.90 -3.32 -13.97
C LEU A 98 -17.65 -2.72 -15.35
N ASP A 99 -18.04 -1.46 -15.60
CA ASP A 99 -17.74 -0.74 -16.83
C ASP A 99 -16.21 -0.55 -17.02
N LEU A 100 -15.49 -0.23 -15.94
CA LEU A 100 -14.03 -0.19 -15.94
C LEU A 100 -13.42 -1.58 -16.23
N ALA A 101 -13.93 -2.64 -15.61
CA ALA A 101 -13.47 -4.00 -15.84
C ALA A 101 -13.69 -4.46 -17.28
N THR A 102 -14.84 -4.10 -17.87
CA THR A 102 -15.15 -4.37 -19.28
C THR A 102 -14.17 -3.66 -20.21
N THR A 103 -13.86 -2.39 -19.94
CA THR A 103 -12.87 -1.62 -20.73
C THR A 103 -11.47 -2.27 -20.69
N LEU A 104 -11.05 -2.84 -19.55
CA LEU A 104 -9.80 -3.61 -19.44
C LEU A 104 -9.84 -4.91 -20.25
N ALA A 105 -10.96 -5.64 -20.18
CA ALA A 105 -11.16 -6.86 -20.95
C ALA A 105 -11.15 -6.58 -22.46
N ASP A 106 -11.75 -5.48 -22.91
CA ASP A 106 -11.72 -5.06 -24.31
C ASP A 106 -10.32 -4.67 -24.77
N ALA A 107 -9.54 -4.01 -23.92
CA ALA A 107 -8.13 -3.72 -24.21
C ALA A 107 -7.33 -5.03 -24.42
N ALA A 108 -7.54 -6.03 -23.55
CA ALA A 108 -6.88 -7.32 -23.68
C ALA A 108 -7.29 -8.06 -24.97
N ARG A 109 -8.58 -8.02 -25.34
CA ARG A 109 -9.08 -8.60 -26.60
C ARG A 109 -8.47 -7.93 -27.84
N ARG A 110 -8.09 -6.64 -27.75
CA ARG A 110 -7.33 -5.93 -28.81
C ARG A 110 -5.87 -6.33 -28.88
N GLY A 111 -5.38 -7.22 -28.00
CA GLY A 111 -3.99 -7.67 -27.95
C GLY A 111 -3.08 -6.89 -26.99
N VAL A 112 -3.64 -5.95 -26.21
CA VAL A 112 -2.89 -5.24 -25.16
C VAL A 112 -2.60 -6.20 -23.99
N GLN A 113 -1.37 -6.20 -23.48
CA GLN A 113 -1.02 -7.00 -22.29
C GLN A 113 -1.59 -6.37 -21.04
N VAL A 114 -2.70 -6.89 -20.53
CA VAL A 114 -3.39 -6.36 -19.35
C VAL A 114 -3.10 -7.20 -18.11
N ARG A 115 -2.53 -6.57 -17.08
CA ARG A 115 -2.23 -7.18 -15.77
C ARG A 115 -2.95 -6.46 -14.65
N VAL A 116 -3.82 -7.16 -13.95
CA VAL A 116 -4.63 -6.63 -12.86
C VAL A 116 -4.29 -7.37 -11.57
N MET A 117 -3.85 -6.63 -10.55
CA MET A 117 -3.64 -7.16 -9.20
C MET A 117 -4.56 -6.47 -8.21
N VAL A 118 -5.38 -7.26 -7.51
CA VAL A 118 -6.29 -6.78 -6.47
C VAL A 118 -5.92 -7.34 -5.11
N ASP A 119 -6.26 -6.61 -4.05
CA ASP A 119 -6.09 -7.14 -2.68
C ASP A 119 -7.15 -8.19 -2.36
N GLY A 120 -6.72 -9.30 -1.75
CA GLY A 120 -7.58 -10.44 -1.45
C GLY A 120 -8.56 -10.21 -0.29
N LEU A 121 -8.41 -9.12 0.49
CA LEU A 121 -9.38 -8.71 1.52
C LEU A 121 -10.26 -7.58 1.00
N GLY A 122 -9.66 -6.50 0.49
CA GLY A 122 -10.40 -5.33 -0.01
C GLY A 122 -11.35 -5.66 -1.16
N SER A 123 -10.95 -6.54 -2.07
CA SER A 123 -11.77 -6.97 -3.22
C SER A 123 -12.48 -8.32 -3.01
N ALA A 124 -12.45 -8.91 -1.80
CA ALA A 124 -12.88 -10.29 -1.56
C ALA A 124 -14.27 -10.63 -2.14
N ARG A 125 -15.23 -9.72 -1.98
CA ARG A 125 -16.62 -9.92 -2.44
C ARG A 125 -16.76 -9.89 -3.97
N SER A 126 -15.85 -9.21 -4.66
CA SER A 126 -15.91 -8.96 -6.10
C SER A 126 -15.03 -9.91 -6.92
N ILE A 127 -14.11 -10.63 -6.27
CA ILE A 127 -13.16 -11.53 -6.96
C ILE A 127 -13.87 -12.55 -7.86
N PRO A 128 -14.98 -13.22 -7.46
CA PRO A 128 -15.64 -14.19 -8.34
C PRO A 128 -16.18 -13.57 -9.64
N GLN A 129 -16.81 -12.39 -9.56
CA GLN A 129 -17.39 -11.68 -10.70
C GLN A 129 -16.26 -11.18 -11.62
N LEU A 130 -15.22 -10.55 -11.07
CA LEU A 130 -14.07 -10.07 -11.83
C LEU A 130 -13.32 -11.23 -12.50
N ALA A 131 -13.10 -12.35 -11.79
CA ALA A 131 -12.46 -13.53 -12.35
C ALA A 131 -13.29 -14.16 -13.48
N SER A 132 -14.62 -14.13 -13.39
CA SER A 132 -15.51 -14.58 -14.46
C SER A 132 -15.42 -13.69 -15.68
N LEU A 133 -15.45 -12.35 -15.50
CA LEU A 133 -15.35 -11.36 -16.59
C LEU A 133 -14.00 -11.44 -17.31
N PHE A 134 -12.92 -11.68 -16.56
CA PHE A 134 -11.56 -11.71 -17.12
C PHE A 134 -11.14 -13.07 -17.71
N ARG A 135 -11.89 -14.17 -17.44
CA ARG A 135 -11.50 -15.55 -17.78
C ARG A 135 -11.09 -15.74 -19.23
N ASP A 136 -11.89 -15.25 -20.15
CA ASP A 136 -11.72 -15.47 -21.59
C ASP A 136 -11.30 -14.17 -22.32
N SER A 137 -10.90 -13.16 -21.58
CA SER A 137 -10.55 -11.85 -22.15
C SER A 137 -9.06 -11.70 -22.47
N GLY A 138 -8.19 -12.56 -21.92
CA GLY A 138 -6.74 -12.39 -22.00
C GLY A 138 -6.14 -11.53 -20.89
N VAL A 139 -6.93 -11.06 -19.91
CA VAL A 139 -6.44 -10.32 -18.73
C VAL A 139 -5.74 -11.26 -17.77
N GLU A 140 -4.47 -10.96 -17.44
CA GLU A 140 -3.74 -11.62 -16.37
C GLU A 140 -4.23 -11.10 -15.01
N PHE A 141 -5.16 -11.83 -14.36
CA PHE A 141 -5.78 -11.44 -13.10
C PHE A 141 -5.12 -12.12 -11.91
N MET A 142 -4.64 -11.33 -10.94
CA MET A 142 -3.94 -11.81 -9.75
C MET A 142 -4.57 -11.28 -8.46
N VAL A 143 -4.77 -12.17 -7.50
CA VAL A 143 -5.23 -11.82 -6.15
C VAL A 143 -4.05 -11.81 -5.18
N TYR A 144 -3.73 -10.64 -4.66
CA TYR A 144 -2.67 -10.47 -3.67
C TYR A 144 -3.16 -10.94 -2.30
N ARG A 145 -2.49 -11.94 -1.72
CA ARG A 145 -2.80 -12.52 -0.40
C ARG A 145 -4.29 -12.81 -0.21
N PRO A 146 -4.86 -13.78 -0.95
CA PRO A 146 -6.26 -14.15 -0.83
C PRO A 146 -6.56 -14.61 0.59
N TRP A 147 -7.69 -14.16 1.12
CA TRP A 147 -8.20 -14.59 2.41
C TRP A 147 -8.88 -15.96 2.24
N ARG A 148 -8.37 -17.00 2.87
CA ARG A 148 -8.88 -18.37 2.68
C ARG A 148 -9.42 -19.02 3.93
N ARG A 149 -8.89 -18.66 5.13
CA ARG A 149 -9.26 -19.27 6.42
C ARG A 149 -9.22 -18.24 7.53
N TRP A 150 -9.99 -18.45 8.60
CA TRP A 150 -9.94 -17.65 9.83
C TRP A 150 -8.54 -17.66 10.49
N LEU A 151 -7.73 -18.72 10.30
CA LEU A 151 -6.35 -18.81 10.75
C LEU A 151 -5.41 -17.80 10.07
N ASP A 152 -5.79 -17.23 8.94
CA ASP A 152 -5.02 -16.17 8.26
C ASP A 152 -4.96 -14.90 9.10
N LEU A 153 -5.93 -14.70 10.03
CA LEU A 153 -5.93 -13.63 11.04
C LEU A 153 -4.73 -13.70 11.99
N VAL A 154 -4.25 -14.88 12.34
CA VAL A 154 -3.15 -15.08 13.30
C VAL A 154 -1.78 -14.94 12.63
N GLN A 155 -1.73 -15.03 11.30
CA GLN A 155 -0.49 -14.92 10.56
C GLN A 155 -0.12 -13.45 10.30
N ARG A 156 0.85 -12.91 11.03
CA ARG A 156 1.35 -11.52 10.86
C ARG A 156 1.65 -11.14 9.40
N GLY A 157 1.99 -12.12 8.54
CA GLY A 157 2.20 -11.92 7.12
C GLY A 157 0.94 -11.50 6.36
N HIS A 158 -0.25 -11.95 6.75
CA HIS A 158 -1.52 -11.66 6.10
C HIS A 158 -2.08 -10.26 6.40
N TRP A 159 -1.59 -9.60 7.43
CA TRP A 159 -1.99 -8.23 7.78
C TRP A 159 -1.44 -7.18 6.80
N ARG A 160 -0.41 -7.53 6.03
CA ARG A 160 0.22 -6.64 5.05
C ARG A 160 -0.61 -6.61 3.77
N ARG A 161 -1.45 -5.59 3.61
CA ARG A 161 -2.38 -5.49 2.47
C ARG A 161 -1.78 -4.67 1.32
N LEU A 162 -2.27 -4.93 0.11
CA LEU A 162 -1.98 -4.13 -1.07
C LEU A 162 -2.90 -2.91 -1.04
N HIS A 163 -2.45 -1.81 -0.46
CA HIS A 163 -3.29 -0.61 -0.30
C HIS A 163 -2.95 0.50 -1.30
N ARG A 164 -1.96 0.32 -2.16
CA ARG A 164 -1.64 1.26 -3.22
C ARG A 164 -2.61 1.14 -4.39
N LYS A 165 -2.93 2.25 -5.04
CA LYS A 165 -3.79 2.37 -6.20
C LYS A 165 -2.96 2.98 -7.30
N LEU A 166 -2.50 2.12 -8.20
CA LEU A 166 -1.55 2.45 -9.27
C LEU A 166 -2.06 1.88 -10.59
N CYS A 167 -1.96 2.67 -11.64
CA CYS A 167 -2.14 2.18 -12.99
C CYS A 167 -1.03 2.74 -13.88
N VAL A 168 -0.50 1.92 -14.81
CA VAL A 168 0.45 2.38 -15.82
C VAL A 168 0.02 1.86 -17.18
N VAL A 169 -0.01 2.76 -18.17
CA VAL A 169 -0.36 2.47 -19.55
C VAL A 169 0.87 2.72 -20.43
N ASP A 170 1.24 1.71 -21.21
CA ASP A 170 2.31 1.75 -22.21
C ASP A 170 3.68 2.26 -21.69
N ALA A 171 3.93 2.13 -20.38
CA ALA A 171 5.10 2.69 -19.68
C ALA A 171 5.25 4.22 -19.80
N GLN A 172 4.22 4.93 -20.27
CA GLN A 172 4.27 6.37 -20.56
C GLN A 172 3.38 7.19 -19.64
N VAL A 173 2.21 6.66 -19.27
CA VAL A 173 1.23 7.33 -18.43
C VAL A 173 1.00 6.52 -17.18
N ALA A 174 1.11 7.15 -16.01
CA ALA A 174 0.79 6.55 -14.73
C ALA A 174 -0.37 7.29 -14.04
N PHE A 175 -1.18 6.55 -13.29
CA PHE A 175 -2.17 7.08 -12.37
C PHE A 175 -1.82 6.62 -10.95
N ILE A 176 -1.83 7.56 -10.00
CA ILE A 176 -1.42 7.33 -8.62
C ILE A 176 -2.40 8.06 -7.71
N GLY A 177 -2.92 7.41 -6.66
CA GLY A 177 -3.82 8.11 -5.75
C GLY A 177 -4.40 7.28 -4.62
N GLY A 178 -5.44 7.84 -4.00
CA GLY A 178 -6.22 7.21 -2.94
C GLY A 178 -7.47 6.48 -3.44
N ILE A 179 -7.97 6.83 -4.64
CA ILE A 179 -9.26 6.42 -5.17
C ILE A 179 -9.25 4.92 -5.52
N ASN A 180 -10.19 4.16 -4.94
CA ASN A 180 -10.43 2.77 -5.29
C ASN A 180 -11.34 2.66 -6.54
N LEU A 181 -11.40 1.50 -7.17
CA LEU A 181 -12.31 1.21 -8.28
C LEU A 181 -13.68 0.78 -7.73
N ILE A 182 -14.46 1.75 -7.31
CA ILE A 182 -15.80 1.64 -6.73
C ILE A 182 -16.48 2.99 -6.91
N ASP A 183 -17.78 3.02 -7.11
CA ASP A 183 -18.52 4.28 -7.20
C ASP A 183 -18.25 5.16 -5.97
N ASP A 184 -17.93 6.43 -6.17
CA ASP A 184 -17.58 7.35 -5.08
C ASP A 184 -18.74 7.61 -4.12
N ARG A 185 -19.97 7.35 -4.55
CA ARG A 185 -21.18 7.48 -3.73
C ARG A 185 -21.55 6.19 -3.00
N TYR A 186 -20.86 5.09 -3.28
CA TYR A 186 -21.11 3.81 -2.64
C TYR A 186 -20.04 3.49 -1.60
N ASP A 187 -20.47 3.18 -0.39
CA ASP A 187 -19.61 2.67 0.68
C ASP A 187 -19.96 1.22 1.02
N ILE A 188 -18.95 0.35 1.17
CA ILE A 188 -19.14 -1.09 1.40
C ILE A 188 -19.86 -1.39 2.71
N HIS A 189 -19.76 -0.50 3.70
CA HIS A 189 -20.32 -0.67 5.03
C HIS A 189 -21.60 0.14 5.27
N HIS A 190 -21.74 1.29 4.57
CA HIS A 190 -22.82 2.26 4.81
C HIS A 190 -23.78 2.43 3.63
N GLY A 191 -23.50 1.75 2.48
CA GLY A 191 -24.35 1.85 1.29
C GLY A 191 -24.15 3.15 0.51
N TRP A 192 -25.23 3.61 -0.14
CA TRP A 192 -25.22 4.79 -1.02
C TRP A 192 -25.24 6.09 -0.22
N SER A 193 -24.51 7.09 -0.72
CA SER A 193 -24.42 8.45 -0.19
C SER A 193 -24.86 9.46 -1.26
N ASP A 194 -25.51 10.56 -0.85
CA ASP A 194 -25.92 11.62 -1.76
C ASP A 194 -24.74 12.38 -2.40
N GLN A 195 -23.63 12.42 -1.70
CA GLN A 195 -22.41 13.11 -2.14
C GLN A 195 -21.27 12.13 -2.35
N PRO A 196 -20.43 12.38 -3.38
CA PRO A 196 -19.26 11.55 -3.65
C PRO A 196 -18.23 11.66 -2.53
N ARG A 197 -17.51 10.58 -2.28
CA ARG A 197 -16.39 10.51 -1.34
C ARG A 197 -15.25 11.40 -1.82
N LEU A 198 -14.79 12.32 -0.97
CA LEU A 198 -13.67 13.19 -1.28
C LEU A 198 -12.35 12.40 -1.27
N ASP A 199 -11.77 12.19 -2.44
CA ASP A 199 -10.47 11.54 -2.61
C ASP A 199 -9.75 12.10 -3.85
N TYR A 200 -8.46 11.79 -4.00
CA TYR A 200 -7.60 12.39 -5.00
C TYR A 200 -6.74 11.35 -5.70
N ALA A 201 -6.53 11.58 -6.98
CA ALA A 201 -5.54 10.90 -7.79
C ALA A 201 -4.80 11.90 -8.67
N VAL A 202 -3.73 11.46 -9.31
CA VAL A 202 -2.99 12.21 -10.31
C VAL A 202 -2.73 11.35 -11.54
N ARG A 203 -2.71 11.98 -12.69
CA ARG A 203 -2.17 11.45 -13.93
C ARG A 203 -0.77 11.99 -14.11
N VAL A 204 0.20 11.12 -14.38
CA VAL A 204 1.62 11.49 -14.53
C VAL A 204 2.15 10.96 -15.85
N GLN A 205 2.85 11.80 -16.59
CA GLN A 205 3.64 11.44 -17.76
C GLN A 205 5.10 11.81 -17.52
N GLY A 206 6.03 11.06 -18.12
CA GLY A 206 7.47 11.27 -17.95
C GLY A 206 8.15 10.15 -17.16
N LEU A 207 9.35 10.43 -16.62
CA LEU A 207 10.19 9.42 -15.96
C LEU A 207 9.55 8.76 -14.76
N VAL A 208 8.69 9.47 -14.02
CA VAL A 208 7.97 8.87 -12.88
C VAL A 208 7.06 7.73 -13.30
N ALA A 209 6.45 7.76 -14.50
CA ALA A 209 5.62 6.65 -14.97
C ALA A 209 6.42 5.34 -15.07
N GLN A 210 7.70 5.40 -15.45
CA GLN A 210 8.59 4.26 -15.49
C GLN A 210 8.96 3.77 -14.07
N GLN A 211 9.17 4.68 -13.10
CA GLN A 211 9.39 4.33 -11.70
C GLN A 211 8.19 3.57 -11.12
N VAL A 212 6.96 4.02 -11.44
CA VAL A 212 5.72 3.34 -11.04
C VAL A 212 5.66 1.94 -11.64
N LEU A 213 5.89 1.81 -12.95
CA LEU A 213 5.88 0.52 -13.66
C LEU A 213 6.90 -0.45 -13.05
N TRP A 214 8.14 0.02 -12.79
CA TRP A 214 9.17 -0.80 -12.16
C TRP A 214 8.73 -1.32 -10.78
N SER A 215 8.14 -0.44 -9.94
CA SER A 215 7.61 -0.82 -8.63
C SER A 215 6.50 -1.88 -8.73
N MET A 216 5.60 -1.78 -9.74
CA MET A 216 4.52 -2.73 -9.98
C MET A 216 5.06 -4.08 -10.48
N ARG A 217 5.96 -4.08 -11.47
CA ARG A 217 6.62 -5.29 -11.99
C ARG A 217 7.34 -6.06 -10.89
N ARG A 218 8.09 -5.37 -10.04
CA ARG A 218 8.78 -5.96 -8.89
C ARG A 218 7.82 -6.66 -7.93
N LEU A 219 6.68 -6.06 -7.62
CA LEU A 219 5.68 -6.69 -6.75
C LEU A 219 5.01 -7.88 -7.43
N TRP A 220 4.66 -7.76 -8.70
CA TRP A 220 4.08 -8.84 -9.49
C TRP A 220 4.98 -10.08 -9.48
N LEU A 221 6.24 -9.93 -9.87
CA LEU A 221 7.22 -11.02 -9.89
C LEU A 221 7.40 -11.69 -8.52
N ARG A 222 7.49 -10.89 -7.45
CA ARG A 222 7.56 -11.42 -6.07
C ARG A 222 6.30 -12.19 -5.68
N THR A 223 5.14 -11.77 -6.14
CA THR A 223 3.87 -12.43 -5.83
C THR A 223 3.75 -13.75 -6.59
N VAL A 224 4.15 -13.79 -7.86
CA VAL A 224 4.24 -15.01 -8.67
C VAL A 224 5.22 -16.01 -8.04
N ALA A 225 6.43 -15.57 -7.71
CA ALA A 225 7.46 -16.42 -7.13
C ALA A 225 7.03 -17.03 -5.78
N THR A 226 6.44 -16.24 -4.90
CA THR A 226 5.93 -16.74 -3.60
C THR A 226 4.74 -17.68 -3.77
N GLY A 227 3.85 -17.42 -4.72
CA GLY A 227 2.70 -18.28 -5.03
C GLY A 227 3.11 -19.62 -5.65
N SER A 228 4.10 -19.65 -6.54
CA SER A 228 4.64 -20.88 -7.13
C SER A 228 5.38 -21.71 -6.09
N LEU A 229 6.23 -21.10 -5.27
CA LEU A 229 6.92 -21.78 -4.17
C LEU A 229 5.95 -22.41 -3.17
N GLN A 230 4.87 -21.70 -2.79
CA GLN A 230 3.84 -22.25 -1.90
C GLN A 230 3.09 -23.42 -2.53
N ARG A 231 2.81 -23.39 -3.84
CA ARG A 231 2.19 -24.51 -4.57
C ARG A 231 3.12 -25.72 -4.61
N GLN A 232 4.41 -25.52 -4.87
CA GLN A 232 5.44 -26.57 -4.88
C GLN A 232 5.59 -27.20 -3.50
N LEU A 233 5.70 -26.40 -2.43
CA LEU A 233 5.77 -26.91 -1.06
C LEU A 233 4.56 -27.72 -0.63
N ARG A 234 3.35 -27.41 -1.17
CA ARG A 234 2.12 -28.20 -0.92
C ARG A 234 2.05 -29.50 -1.70
N ARG A 235 2.75 -29.59 -2.85
CA ARG A 235 2.86 -30.80 -3.66
C ARG A 235 4.01 -31.71 -3.23
N MET A 236 4.87 -31.26 -2.30
CA MET A 236 5.94 -32.09 -1.78
C MET A 236 5.37 -33.32 -1.09
N PRO A 237 5.86 -34.51 -1.42
CA PRO A 237 5.54 -35.71 -0.69
C PRO A 237 5.95 -35.54 0.77
N GLY A 238 5.18 -36.10 1.69
CA GLY A 238 5.47 -36.05 3.11
C GLY A 238 6.88 -36.54 3.47
N PRO A 239 7.41 -36.21 4.64
CA PRO A 239 8.79 -36.47 5.04
C PRO A 239 9.17 -37.97 5.03
N ASP A 240 8.20 -38.86 4.92
CA ASP A 240 8.39 -40.32 4.89
C ASP A 240 8.79 -40.87 3.51
N VAL A 241 8.68 -40.06 2.45
CA VAL A 241 8.99 -40.50 1.06
C VAL A 241 10.43 -40.20 0.66
N LEU A 242 11.10 -39.26 1.32
CA LEU A 242 12.51 -38.89 1.04
C LEU A 242 13.45 -39.50 2.07
N ARG A 243 13.92 -40.73 1.80
CA ARG A 243 14.69 -41.53 2.75
C ARG A 243 16.16 -41.13 2.89
N SER A 244 16.78 -40.47 1.93
CA SER A 244 18.20 -40.12 1.98
C SER A 244 18.48 -38.60 1.89
N ARG A 245 19.66 -38.20 2.43
CA ARG A 245 20.16 -36.81 2.31
C ARG A 245 20.44 -36.42 0.86
N GLY A 246 20.84 -37.39 0.02
CA GLY A 246 21.14 -37.19 -1.39
C GLY A 246 19.88 -36.99 -2.24
N GLU A 247 18.79 -37.72 -1.95
CA GLU A 247 17.50 -37.55 -2.63
C GLU A 247 16.88 -36.18 -2.33
N ARG A 248 16.99 -35.72 -1.06
CA ARG A 248 16.55 -34.37 -0.68
C ARG A 248 17.33 -33.28 -1.39
N ARG A 249 18.62 -33.46 -1.57
CA ARG A 249 19.47 -32.48 -2.26
C ARG A 249 19.21 -32.45 -3.75
N ARG A 250 19.11 -33.62 -4.41
CA ARG A 250 18.70 -33.70 -5.83
C ARG A 250 17.31 -33.10 -6.05
N TYR A 251 16.35 -33.42 -5.21
CA TYR A 251 14.99 -32.88 -5.30
C TYR A 251 14.95 -31.36 -5.09
N LEU A 252 15.77 -30.82 -4.19
CA LEU A 252 15.92 -29.37 -4.02
C LEU A 252 16.65 -28.72 -5.19
N ASP A 253 17.66 -29.39 -5.75
CA ASP A 253 18.38 -28.90 -6.93
C ASP A 253 17.49 -28.97 -8.18
N GLU A 254 16.65 -30.01 -8.32
CA GLU A 254 15.62 -30.11 -9.37
C GLU A 254 14.49 -29.05 -9.18
N LEU A 255 14.05 -28.80 -7.94
CA LEU A 255 13.11 -27.71 -7.65
C LEU A 255 13.68 -26.31 -7.97
N LEU A 256 14.98 -26.14 -7.76
CA LEU A 256 15.67 -24.89 -8.08
C LEU A 256 15.97 -24.77 -9.59
N ALA A 257 16.12 -25.92 -10.28
CA ALA A 257 16.34 -26.00 -11.73
C ALA A 257 15.03 -25.98 -12.54
N TRP A 258 13.91 -26.42 -11.93
CA TRP A 258 12.61 -26.59 -12.59
C TRP A 258 11.71 -25.35 -12.47
N GLY A 259 12.31 -24.18 -12.70
CA GLY A 259 11.60 -22.90 -12.77
C GLY A 259 10.80 -22.73 -14.08
N GLY A 260 9.91 -23.65 -14.41
CA GLY A 260 9.16 -23.64 -15.67
C GLY A 260 8.19 -22.46 -15.87
N GLU A 261 7.97 -21.59 -14.88
CA GLU A 261 7.12 -20.38 -15.03
C GLU A 261 7.55 -19.19 -14.14
N ALA A 262 8.56 -19.34 -13.28
CA ALA A 262 9.14 -18.23 -12.54
C ALA A 262 10.64 -18.15 -12.80
N PRO A 263 11.17 -17.05 -13.32
CA PRO A 263 12.61 -16.93 -13.55
C PRO A 263 13.35 -17.08 -12.22
N PRO A 264 14.52 -17.74 -12.21
CA PRO A 264 15.34 -17.90 -10.99
C PRO A 264 15.63 -16.54 -10.36
N LEU A 265 15.76 -16.49 -9.04
CA LEU A 265 15.99 -15.24 -8.29
C LEU A 265 17.15 -14.39 -8.84
N ARG A 266 18.20 -15.03 -9.42
CA ARG A 266 19.30 -14.36 -10.10
C ARG A 266 18.87 -13.63 -11.38
N GLU A 267 17.91 -14.18 -12.14
CA GLU A 267 17.38 -13.57 -13.35
C GLU A 267 16.41 -12.43 -13.03
N ILE A 268 15.62 -12.60 -11.98
CA ILE A 268 14.80 -11.51 -11.40
C ILE A 268 15.70 -10.34 -11.00
N ARG A 269 16.83 -10.61 -10.33
CA ARG A 269 17.83 -9.59 -9.98
C ARG A 269 18.51 -8.98 -11.20
N ALA A 270 18.90 -9.80 -12.19
CA ALA A 270 19.50 -9.30 -13.42
C ALA A 270 18.52 -8.45 -14.22
N ALA A 271 17.22 -8.80 -14.22
CA ALA A 271 16.16 -8.00 -14.81
C ALA A 271 15.88 -6.73 -13.98
N GLU A 272 15.85 -6.82 -12.63
CA GLU A 272 15.74 -5.68 -11.73
C GLU A 272 16.91 -4.71 -11.94
N ASN A 273 18.14 -5.20 -12.04
CA ASN A 273 19.34 -4.37 -12.27
C ASN A 273 19.36 -3.74 -13.67
N ARG A 274 18.94 -4.47 -14.71
CA ARG A 274 18.77 -3.91 -16.07
C ARG A 274 17.74 -2.80 -16.11
N LEU A 275 16.56 -3.04 -15.54
CA LEU A 275 15.49 -2.03 -15.45
C LEU A 275 15.92 -0.81 -14.62
N ARG A 276 16.75 -1.01 -13.61
CA ARG A 276 17.34 0.09 -12.82
C ARG A 276 18.37 0.86 -13.64
N ALA A 277 19.23 0.18 -14.35
CA ALA A 277 20.23 0.80 -15.25
C ALA A 277 19.53 1.59 -16.37
N ASP A 278 18.51 1.01 -17.02
CA ASP A 278 17.72 1.66 -18.07
C ASP A 278 16.99 2.91 -17.53
N ALA A 279 16.45 2.85 -16.30
CA ALA A 279 15.82 4.00 -15.65
C ALA A 279 16.82 5.09 -15.23
N MET A 280 18.10 4.74 -14.98
CA MET A 280 19.15 5.67 -14.62
C MET A 280 19.91 6.24 -15.83
N THR A 281 19.92 5.54 -16.96
CA THR A 281 20.59 5.98 -18.21
C THR A 281 19.72 6.87 -19.08
N THR A 282 18.41 6.94 -18.83
CA THR A 282 17.55 7.95 -19.46
C THR A 282 17.99 9.33 -18.98
N ARG A 283 18.66 10.10 -19.87
CA ARG A 283 19.11 11.48 -19.64
C ARG A 283 18.00 12.34 -19.03
N PRO A 284 18.36 13.40 -18.27
CA PRO A 284 17.39 14.33 -17.64
C PRO A 284 16.68 15.26 -18.65
N GLY A 285 16.39 14.79 -19.84
CA GLY A 285 15.50 15.40 -20.81
C GLY A 285 14.31 14.47 -20.95
N GLY A 286 13.18 14.79 -20.29
CA GLY A 286 11.88 14.16 -20.63
C GLY A 286 11.54 14.39 -22.11
N PRO A 287 10.47 13.75 -22.65
CA PRO A 287 10.02 14.01 -24.01
C PRO A 287 9.94 15.50 -24.25
N GLU A 288 10.48 15.97 -25.37
CA GLU A 288 10.45 17.38 -25.73
C GLU A 288 9.00 17.92 -25.65
N GLY A 289 8.81 19.04 -24.94
CA GLY A 289 7.51 19.69 -24.80
C GLY A 289 6.71 19.38 -23.52
N LEU A 290 7.21 18.54 -22.58
CA LEU A 290 6.56 18.41 -21.28
C LEU A 290 7.00 19.51 -20.31
N PRO A 291 6.07 20.01 -19.44
CA PRO A 291 6.42 20.89 -18.34
C PRO A 291 7.47 20.22 -17.45
N SER A 292 8.46 21.00 -16.97
CA SER A 292 9.56 20.44 -16.14
C SER A 292 9.16 20.26 -14.68
N VAL A 293 8.06 19.54 -14.41
CA VAL A 293 7.63 19.24 -13.04
C VAL A 293 8.61 18.24 -12.40
N ARG A 294 9.13 18.59 -11.23
CA ARG A 294 9.93 17.67 -10.41
C ARG A 294 9.02 16.80 -9.57
N ALA A 295 9.11 15.51 -9.75
CA ALA A 295 8.32 14.55 -9.01
C ALA A 295 9.13 13.32 -8.59
N ALA A 296 8.67 12.63 -7.56
CA ALA A 296 9.26 11.38 -7.06
C ALA A 296 8.18 10.43 -6.59
N LEU A 297 8.27 9.17 -7.01
CA LEU A 297 7.47 8.10 -6.43
C LEU A 297 8.11 7.67 -5.11
N VAL A 298 7.35 7.70 -4.03
CA VAL A 298 7.73 7.09 -2.76
C VAL A 298 6.80 5.92 -2.48
N VAL A 299 7.40 4.75 -2.28
CA VAL A 299 6.66 3.55 -1.96
C VAL A 299 7.00 3.11 -0.55
N ARG A 300 6.03 2.53 0.11
CA ARG A 300 6.25 1.84 1.36
C ARG A 300 6.16 0.34 1.13
N ASP A 301 7.27 -0.33 1.35
CA ASP A 301 7.30 -1.77 1.50
C ASP A 301 7.67 -2.12 2.94
N ASN A 302 7.28 -3.33 3.39
CA ASN A 302 7.39 -3.70 4.80
C ASN A 302 8.78 -4.18 5.23
N LEU A 303 9.80 -4.03 4.38
CA LEU A 303 11.14 -4.54 4.64
C LEU A 303 12.18 -3.41 4.63
N LEU A 304 12.22 -2.62 3.59
CA LEU A 304 13.31 -1.69 3.30
C LEU A 304 12.89 -0.22 3.40
N GLN A 305 11.65 0.10 3.00
CA GLN A 305 11.14 1.46 2.89
C GLN A 305 10.00 1.71 3.91
N ARG A 306 10.26 1.42 5.18
CA ARG A 306 9.21 1.48 6.21
C ARG A 306 8.72 2.88 6.53
N ARG A 307 9.57 3.90 6.38
CA ARG A 307 9.29 5.29 6.79
C ARG A 307 9.47 6.32 5.69
N THR A 308 9.71 5.90 4.45
CA THR A 308 9.98 6.82 3.34
C THR A 308 8.88 7.85 3.13
N ILE A 309 7.61 7.43 3.22
CA ILE A 309 6.47 8.34 3.10
C ILE A 309 6.42 9.28 4.31
N GLU A 310 6.52 8.75 5.54
CA GLU A 310 6.51 9.55 6.77
C GLU A 310 7.65 10.58 6.79
N HIS A 311 8.86 10.17 6.43
CA HIS A 311 10.03 11.06 6.34
C HIS A 311 9.83 12.18 5.30
N GLY A 312 9.19 11.86 4.15
CA GLY A 312 8.86 12.86 3.14
C GLY A 312 7.93 13.96 3.67
N TYR A 313 6.94 13.59 4.46
CA TYR A 313 6.06 14.54 5.15
C TYR A 313 6.81 15.36 6.19
N ILE A 314 7.52 14.70 7.12
CA ILE A 314 8.27 15.36 8.21
C ILE A 314 9.25 16.36 7.63
N GLN A 315 10.05 15.97 6.64
CA GLN A 315 11.02 16.84 6.00
C GLN A 315 10.36 18.09 5.37
N ALA A 316 9.22 17.93 4.70
CA ALA A 316 8.51 19.07 4.12
C ALA A 316 7.93 19.99 5.20
N ILE A 317 7.33 19.44 6.27
CA ILE A 317 6.75 20.20 7.39
C ILE A 317 7.83 20.94 8.16
N ASP A 318 8.99 20.32 8.41
CA ASP A 318 10.11 20.96 9.13
C ASP A 318 10.70 22.14 8.35
N GLN A 319 10.65 22.09 7.01
CA GLN A 319 11.10 23.15 6.12
C GLN A 319 10.03 24.21 5.84
N ALA A 320 8.79 23.99 6.26
CA ALA A 320 7.66 24.90 6.02
C ALA A 320 7.91 26.31 6.61
N ARG A 321 7.55 27.35 5.83
CA ARG A 321 7.70 28.77 6.19
C ARG A 321 6.38 29.51 6.30
N THR A 322 5.37 29.15 5.52
CA THR A 322 4.09 29.88 5.43
C THR A 322 2.88 29.04 5.77
N SER A 323 2.77 27.84 5.19
CA SER A 323 1.55 27.02 5.37
C SER A 323 1.82 25.53 5.20
N VAL A 324 1.07 24.75 5.97
CA VAL A 324 0.91 23.30 5.82
C VAL A 324 -0.59 23.01 5.76
N LEU A 325 -1.04 22.43 4.66
CA LEU A 325 -2.41 21.97 4.47
C LEU A 325 -2.37 20.45 4.27
N LEU A 326 -3.03 19.70 5.17
CA LEU A 326 -2.98 18.24 5.18
C LEU A 326 -4.38 17.66 5.26
N VAL A 327 -4.66 16.68 4.41
CA VAL A 327 -5.92 15.93 4.34
C VAL A 327 -5.65 14.46 4.62
N SER A 328 -6.34 13.89 5.60
CA SER A 328 -6.25 12.46 5.91
C SER A 328 -7.53 11.97 6.58
N PRO A 329 -8.13 10.86 6.10
CA PRO A 329 -9.32 10.30 6.73
C PRO A 329 -9.01 9.73 8.13
N TYR A 330 -7.89 9.03 8.24
CA TYR A 330 -7.41 8.45 9.49
C TYR A 330 -6.12 9.15 9.91
N PHE A 331 -6.14 9.74 11.09
CA PHE A 331 -5.05 10.58 11.58
C PHE A 331 -4.65 10.16 13.01
N TYR A 332 -3.61 9.35 13.09
CA TYR A 332 -2.98 8.95 14.34
C TYR A 332 -1.46 8.84 14.13
N PRO A 333 -0.79 9.99 13.91
CA PRO A 333 0.65 10.03 13.63
C PRO A 333 1.50 9.64 14.84
N GLY A 334 2.71 9.16 14.56
CA GLY A 334 3.75 8.96 15.55
C GLY A 334 4.22 10.27 16.20
N GLN A 335 5.01 10.14 17.27
CA GLN A 335 5.47 11.30 18.03
C GLN A 335 6.27 12.29 17.17
N ALA A 336 7.22 11.81 16.37
CA ALA A 336 8.05 12.67 15.52
C ALA A 336 7.21 13.51 14.55
N PHE A 337 6.18 12.94 13.96
CA PHE A 337 5.27 13.66 13.06
C PHE A 337 4.46 14.74 13.81
N ARG A 338 3.96 14.42 15.02
CA ARG A 338 3.24 15.41 15.85
C ARG A 338 4.14 16.58 16.26
N GLU A 339 5.37 16.28 16.70
CA GLU A 339 6.35 17.31 17.06
C GLU A 339 6.66 18.22 15.86
N SER A 340 6.83 17.65 14.65
CA SER A 340 7.04 18.41 13.42
C SER A 340 5.90 19.40 13.15
N LEU A 341 4.62 18.97 13.27
CA LEU A 341 3.46 19.86 13.14
C LEU A 341 3.42 20.96 14.21
N LYS A 342 3.67 20.61 15.48
CA LYS A 342 3.69 21.57 16.59
C LYS A 342 4.82 22.59 16.40
N ASN A 343 6.00 22.13 16.04
CA ASN A 343 7.16 23.00 15.80
C ASN A 343 6.90 23.95 14.61
N ALA A 344 6.26 23.46 13.53
CA ALA A 344 5.87 24.31 12.42
C ALA A 344 4.89 25.41 12.88
N ALA A 345 3.83 25.04 13.63
CA ALA A 345 2.90 26.02 14.20
C ALA A 345 3.59 26.99 15.15
N GLY A 346 4.53 26.54 16.00
CA GLY A 346 5.34 27.36 16.89
C GLY A 346 6.25 28.35 16.16
N ARG A 347 6.68 28.03 14.93
CA ARG A 347 7.42 28.97 14.02
C ARG A 347 6.50 29.99 13.35
N GLY A 348 5.19 29.96 13.58
CA GLY A 348 4.19 30.84 12.95
C GLY A 348 3.64 30.31 11.62
N VAL A 349 3.98 29.10 11.22
CA VAL A 349 3.43 28.43 10.02
C VAL A 349 1.96 28.13 10.24
N ARG A 350 1.10 28.45 9.27
CA ARG A 350 -0.33 28.15 9.30
C ARG A 350 -0.57 26.67 9.03
N VAL A 351 -0.66 25.85 10.07
CA VAL A 351 -0.91 24.41 9.95
C VAL A 351 -2.40 24.15 10.01
N THR A 352 -2.94 23.55 8.94
CA THR A 352 -4.37 23.21 8.78
C THR A 352 -4.53 21.73 8.47
N LEU A 353 -5.34 21.00 9.25
CA LEU A 353 -5.68 19.60 9.05
C LEU A 353 -7.16 19.48 8.67
N LEU A 354 -7.46 18.82 7.54
CA LEU A 354 -8.81 18.41 7.14
C LEU A 354 -8.93 16.91 7.38
N LEU A 355 -9.74 16.53 8.35
CA LEU A 355 -9.89 15.16 8.84
C LEU A 355 -11.33 14.65 8.65
N GLN A 356 -11.52 13.34 8.79
CA GLN A 356 -12.82 12.69 8.66
C GLN A 356 -13.79 13.15 9.77
N GLY A 357 -14.93 13.71 9.39
CA GLY A 357 -16.01 14.09 10.30
C GLY A 357 -17.14 13.06 10.35
N ARG A 358 -17.54 12.50 9.20
CA ARG A 358 -18.45 11.36 9.13
C ARG A 358 -17.69 10.08 9.48
N VAL A 359 -18.01 9.52 10.65
CA VAL A 359 -17.23 8.40 11.23
C VAL A 359 -17.66 7.07 10.61
N ASP A 360 -16.76 6.43 9.87
CA ASP A 360 -16.89 5.05 9.38
C ASP A 360 -16.35 4.04 10.41
N TYR A 361 -15.18 4.34 11.03
CA TYR A 361 -14.57 3.53 12.09
C TYR A 361 -14.46 4.30 13.39
N ARG A 362 -15.38 4.03 14.33
CA ARG A 362 -15.48 4.74 15.63
C ARG A 362 -14.15 4.76 16.41
N ALA A 363 -13.45 3.63 16.46
CA ALA A 363 -12.18 3.53 17.17
C ALA A 363 -11.08 4.43 16.56
N ALA A 364 -10.98 4.51 15.24
CA ALA A 364 -10.03 5.40 14.56
C ALA A 364 -10.35 6.88 14.80
N ALA A 365 -11.64 7.24 14.77
CA ALA A 365 -12.08 8.61 15.07
C ALA A 365 -11.78 9.01 16.52
N TRP A 366 -12.00 8.12 17.49
CA TRP A 366 -11.65 8.37 18.89
C TRP A 366 -10.15 8.52 19.09
N ALA A 367 -9.35 7.67 18.43
CA ALA A 367 -7.90 7.77 18.48
C ALA A 367 -7.40 9.12 17.94
N ALA A 368 -7.91 9.55 16.78
CA ALA A 368 -7.59 10.85 16.21
C ALA A 368 -7.97 12.01 17.15
N ARG A 369 -9.20 12.01 17.66
CA ARG A 369 -9.71 13.07 18.55
C ARG A 369 -8.95 13.16 19.87
N ALA A 370 -8.35 12.06 20.35
CA ALA A 370 -7.51 12.09 21.54
C ALA A 370 -6.27 13.00 21.39
N LEU A 371 -5.79 13.18 20.14
CA LEU A 371 -4.64 14.03 19.81
C LEU A 371 -5.01 15.50 19.55
N TYR A 372 -6.30 15.82 19.34
CA TYR A 372 -6.72 17.16 18.93
C TYR A 372 -6.35 18.22 19.95
N ARG A 373 -6.51 17.93 21.26
CA ARG A 373 -6.20 18.88 22.33
C ARG A 373 -4.72 19.31 22.31
N GLU A 374 -3.81 18.35 22.14
CA GLU A 374 -2.37 18.58 22.04
C GLU A 374 -2.05 19.50 20.86
N LEU A 375 -2.62 19.18 19.69
CA LEU A 375 -2.33 19.90 18.45
C LEU A 375 -2.95 21.32 18.43
N ILE A 376 -4.20 21.45 18.89
CA ILE A 376 -4.88 22.76 18.98
C ILE A 376 -4.16 23.68 19.96
N ALA A 377 -3.70 23.17 21.12
CA ALA A 377 -2.93 23.92 22.08
C ALA A 377 -1.59 24.44 21.50
N ALA A 378 -1.04 23.76 20.51
CA ALA A 378 0.16 24.19 19.78
C ALA A 378 -0.14 25.12 18.58
N GLY A 379 -1.41 25.50 18.35
CA GLY A 379 -1.80 26.41 17.26
C GLY A 379 -2.19 25.73 15.95
N VAL A 380 -2.26 24.40 15.90
CA VAL A 380 -2.73 23.65 14.72
C VAL A 380 -4.24 23.81 14.56
N ARG A 381 -4.69 24.16 13.36
CA ARG A 381 -6.11 24.29 13.02
C ARG A 381 -6.64 22.95 12.52
N ILE A 382 -7.73 22.46 13.12
CA ILE A 382 -8.35 21.18 12.78
C ILE A 382 -9.77 21.40 12.28
N TYR A 383 -10.09 20.78 11.16
CA TYR A 383 -11.42 20.79 10.54
C TYR A 383 -11.91 19.36 10.32
N GLU A 384 -13.16 19.06 10.67
CA GLU A 384 -13.81 17.79 10.40
C GLU A 384 -14.77 17.93 9.21
N TYR A 385 -14.47 17.25 8.11
CA TYR A 385 -15.25 17.25 6.87
C TYR A 385 -16.63 16.62 7.09
N GLN A 386 -17.71 17.31 6.65
CA GLN A 386 -19.07 16.90 6.95
C GLN A 386 -19.91 16.56 5.71
N ARG A 387 -19.55 17.07 4.52
CA ARG A 387 -20.35 16.92 3.30
C ARG A 387 -20.50 15.46 2.87
N ALA A 388 -19.40 14.71 2.90
CA ALA A 388 -19.33 13.31 2.48
C ALA A 388 -18.32 12.53 3.34
N TYR A 389 -18.08 11.27 2.98
CA TYR A 389 -16.92 10.56 3.50
C TYR A 389 -15.63 11.16 2.92
N LEU A 390 -14.65 11.39 3.78
CA LEU A 390 -13.31 11.80 3.40
C LEU A 390 -12.45 10.57 3.22
N HIS A 391 -11.77 10.46 2.08
CA HIS A 391 -10.80 9.40 1.85
C HIS A 391 -9.49 9.92 1.24
N GLY A 392 -9.36 11.24 1.00
CA GLY A 392 -8.17 11.90 0.46
C GLY A 392 -6.96 11.79 1.37
N LYS A 393 -5.79 11.52 0.80
CA LYS A 393 -4.49 11.44 1.45
C LYS A 393 -3.53 12.34 0.70
N VAL A 394 -3.64 13.65 0.99
CA VAL A 394 -2.86 14.68 0.31
C VAL A 394 -2.31 15.69 1.31
N ALA A 395 -1.22 16.33 0.94
CA ALA A 395 -0.73 17.50 1.64
C ALA A 395 -0.11 18.50 0.68
N VAL A 396 -0.15 19.77 1.08
CA VAL A 396 0.52 20.88 0.41
C VAL A 396 1.32 21.66 1.45
N VAL A 397 2.57 21.99 1.14
CA VAL A 397 3.45 22.81 1.97
C VAL A 397 3.92 24.00 1.17
N ASP A 398 3.69 25.20 1.70
CA ASP A 398 4.09 26.49 1.13
C ASP A 398 3.64 26.73 -0.32
N GLU A 399 2.66 25.95 -0.81
CA GLU A 399 2.21 25.92 -2.22
C GLU A 399 3.35 25.67 -3.23
N ILE A 400 4.39 24.98 -2.81
CA ILE A 400 5.55 24.60 -3.62
C ILE A 400 5.72 23.09 -3.65
N TRP A 401 5.45 22.43 -2.53
CA TRP A 401 5.53 20.99 -2.37
C TRP A 401 4.14 20.40 -2.13
N ALA A 402 3.88 19.28 -2.79
CA ALA A 402 2.64 18.56 -2.60
C ALA A 402 2.87 17.05 -2.57
N THR A 403 1.93 16.31 -1.99
CA THR A 403 1.86 14.85 -2.11
C THR A 403 0.44 14.38 -2.32
N VAL A 404 0.28 13.37 -3.19
CA VAL A 404 -0.97 12.67 -3.44
C VAL A 404 -0.70 11.16 -3.42
N GLY A 405 -1.51 10.39 -2.70
CA GLY A 405 -1.26 8.94 -2.65
C GLY A 405 -2.29 8.14 -1.87
N SER A 406 -1.88 6.94 -1.47
CA SER A 406 -2.73 5.97 -0.80
C SER A 406 -2.51 5.92 0.72
N SER A 407 -1.43 6.54 1.24
CA SER A 407 -1.03 6.39 2.64
C SER A 407 -1.78 7.32 3.57
N ASN A 408 -2.59 6.77 4.46
CA ASN A 408 -3.09 7.52 5.63
C ASN A 408 -1.96 7.85 6.60
N ILE A 409 -2.21 8.81 7.48
CA ILE A 409 -1.29 9.15 8.57
C ILE A 409 -1.73 8.39 9.82
N ASP A 410 -1.61 7.07 9.78
CA ASP A 410 -1.95 6.14 10.86
C ASP A 410 -0.97 4.94 10.88
N PRO A 411 -0.87 4.19 12.01
CA PRO A 411 0.07 3.09 12.15
C PRO A 411 -0.13 1.94 11.16
N LEU A 412 -1.37 1.67 10.70
CA LEU A 412 -1.63 0.62 9.72
C LEU A 412 -1.03 0.97 8.38
N SER A 413 -1.29 2.18 7.90
CA SER A 413 -0.75 2.66 6.64
C SER A 413 0.75 2.90 6.73
N LEU A 414 1.23 3.52 7.82
CA LEU A 414 2.65 3.86 7.97
C LEU A 414 3.55 2.70 8.41
N LEU A 415 3.02 1.57 8.93
CA LEU A 415 3.82 0.45 9.43
C LEU A 415 3.51 -0.92 8.82
N VAL A 416 2.32 -1.13 8.26
CA VAL A 416 1.86 -2.47 7.87
C VAL A 416 1.54 -2.59 6.38
N ASN A 417 0.76 -1.68 5.80
CA ASN A 417 0.29 -1.78 4.42
C ASN A 417 1.38 -1.48 3.39
N ARG A 418 1.17 -1.92 2.15
CA ARG A 418 1.91 -1.44 0.98
C ARG A 418 1.24 -0.19 0.46
N GLU A 419 1.93 0.92 0.53
CA GLU A 419 1.44 2.23 0.13
C GLU A 419 2.32 2.84 -0.97
N ALA A 420 1.77 3.82 -1.68
CA ALA A 420 2.49 4.62 -2.65
C ALA A 420 1.96 6.06 -2.66
N ASN A 421 2.87 7.01 -2.62
CA ASN A 421 2.58 8.43 -2.77
C ASN A 421 3.45 9.02 -3.88
N LEU A 422 2.89 9.97 -4.62
CA LEU A 422 3.66 10.88 -5.46
C LEU A 422 4.02 12.11 -4.64
N LEU A 423 5.29 12.47 -4.62
CA LEU A 423 5.75 13.78 -4.16
C LEU A 423 5.95 14.66 -5.39
N VAL A 424 5.50 15.91 -5.32
CA VAL A 424 5.58 16.88 -6.41
C VAL A 424 6.20 18.16 -5.88
N ARG A 425 7.18 18.71 -6.59
CA ARG A 425 7.73 20.07 -6.37
C ARG A 425 7.42 20.90 -7.59
N ASP A 426 6.27 21.53 -7.56
CA ASP A 426 5.79 22.43 -8.61
C ASP A 426 4.74 23.38 -8.01
N PRO A 427 4.94 24.72 -8.10
CA PRO A 427 4.01 25.69 -7.53
C PRO A 427 2.62 25.65 -8.15
N HIS A 428 2.50 25.43 -9.46
CA HIS A 428 1.21 25.40 -10.15
C HIS A 428 0.36 24.20 -9.68
N PHE A 429 0.97 23.02 -9.64
CA PHE A 429 0.30 21.83 -9.13
C PHE A 429 -0.07 21.96 -7.64
N ALA A 430 0.89 22.44 -6.82
CA ALA A 430 0.67 22.59 -5.39
C ALA A 430 -0.43 23.62 -5.09
N HIS A 431 -0.45 24.74 -5.81
CA HIS A 431 -1.49 25.76 -5.70
C HIS A 431 -2.86 25.19 -6.11
N ALA A 432 -2.96 24.51 -7.27
CA ALA A 432 -4.22 23.91 -7.73
C ALA A 432 -4.80 22.91 -6.72
N LEU A 433 -3.95 22.06 -6.11
CA LEU A 433 -4.38 21.14 -5.07
C LEU A 433 -4.81 21.88 -3.80
N ALA A 434 -4.08 22.92 -3.39
CA ALA A 434 -4.41 23.74 -2.23
C ALA A 434 -5.76 24.45 -2.40
N GLU A 435 -6.02 25.04 -3.56
CA GLU A 435 -7.30 25.70 -3.86
C GLU A 435 -8.47 24.72 -3.83
N HIS A 436 -8.32 23.53 -4.42
CA HIS A 436 -9.36 22.52 -4.36
C HIS A 436 -9.66 22.11 -2.91
N VAL A 437 -8.63 21.86 -2.08
CA VAL A 437 -8.81 21.49 -0.67
C VAL A 437 -9.42 22.66 0.13
N ARG A 438 -9.04 23.92 -0.14
CA ARG A 438 -9.63 25.10 0.48
C ARG A 438 -11.12 25.25 0.16
N GLY A 439 -11.50 24.97 -1.09
CA GLY A 439 -12.91 24.91 -1.50
C GLY A 439 -13.72 23.91 -0.69
N GLU A 440 -13.13 22.78 -0.31
CA GLU A 440 -13.78 21.75 0.51
C GLU A 440 -13.82 22.10 2.01
N LEU A 441 -12.96 23.01 2.51
CA LEU A 441 -12.98 23.46 3.89
C LEU A 441 -14.28 24.19 4.28
N VAL A 442 -15.02 24.78 3.31
CA VAL A 442 -16.32 25.42 3.58
C VAL A 442 -17.38 24.42 4.05
N HIS A 443 -17.16 23.13 3.74
CA HIS A 443 -18.02 22.02 4.14
C HIS A 443 -17.52 21.31 5.42
N ALA A 444 -16.53 21.87 6.09
CA ALA A 444 -15.92 21.27 7.26
C ALA A 444 -16.21 22.08 8.54
N LEU A 445 -16.36 21.38 9.64
CA LEU A 445 -16.58 21.96 10.95
C LEU A 445 -15.24 22.26 11.63
N PRO A 446 -14.96 23.55 11.97
CA PRO A 446 -13.76 23.88 12.74
C PRO A 446 -13.83 23.30 14.15
N ILE A 447 -12.76 22.68 14.60
CA ILE A 447 -12.65 22.11 15.94
C ILE A 447 -11.85 23.07 16.81
N ASN A 448 -12.45 23.50 17.91
CA ASN A 448 -11.85 24.35 18.92
C ASN A 448 -12.01 23.75 20.33
N HIS A 449 -11.41 24.36 21.34
CA HIS A 449 -11.49 23.86 22.72
C HIS A 449 -12.93 23.72 23.22
N ALA A 450 -13.82 24.61 22.83
CA ALA A 450 -15.20 24.63 23.35
C ALA A 450 -16.07 23.49 22.81
N ASN A 451 -15.81 23.02 21.54
CA ASN A 451 -16.58 21.93 20.95
C ASN A 451 -15.90 20.56 21.08
N LEU A 452 -14.60 20.53 21.41
CA LEU A 452 -13.85 19.31 21.60
C LEU A 452 -14.33 18.47 22.78
N ASP A 453 -14.59 19.12 23.92
CA ASP A 453 -14.98 18.44 25.17
C ASP A 453 -16.36 17.75 25.08
N LYS A 454 -17.23 18.21 24.20
CA LYS A 454 -18.53 17.59 23.94
C LYS A 454 -18.43 16.27 23.13
N ARG A 455 -17.29 16.01 22.49
CA ARG A 455 -17.14 14.94 21.50
C ARG A 455 -16.38 13.70 21.98
N VAL A 456 -15.59 13.82 23.06
CA VAL A 456 -14.81 12.71 23.61
C VAL A 456 -15.01 12.62 25.12
N ALA A 457 -15.69 11.57 25.54
CA ALA A 457 -15.81 11.26 26.96
C ALA A 457 -14.41 11.07 27.58
N TRP A 458 -14.06 11.86 28.57
CA TRP A 458 -12.71 11.93 29.17
C TRP A 458 -12.20 10.57 29.69
N TRP A 459 -13.10 9.70 30.13
CA TRP A 459 -12.80 8.37 30.69
C TRP A 459 -12.43 7.31 29.64
N ILE A 460 -12.76 7.54 28.34
CA ILE A 460 -12.40 6.64 27.23
C ILE A 460 -10.96 6.89 26.77
N ARG A 461 -10.40 8.08 27.00
CA ARG A 461 -9.05 8.47 26.52
C ARG A 461 -7.94 7.51 26.92
N PRO A 462 -7.81 7.07 28.19
CA PRO A 462 -6.75 6.15 28.58
C PRO A 462 -6.90 4.76 27.93
N LEU A 463 -8.13 4.30 27.74
CA LEU A 463 -8.42 3.03 27.08
C LEU A 463 -8.06 3.06 25.58
N VAL A 464 -8.37 4.14 24.89
CA VAL A 464 -8.01 4.33 23.47
C VAL A 464 -6.49 4.44 23.32
N ALA A 465 -5.82 5.18 24.19
CA ALA A 465 -4.36 5.30 24.19
C ALA A 465 -3.68 3.93 24.45
N LEU A 466 -4.21 3.15 25.39
CA LEU A 466 -3.72 1.81 25.69
C LEU A 466 -3.96 0.85 24.52
N ALA A 467 -5.14 0.87 23.92
CA ALA A 467 -5.47 0.04 22.76
C ALA A 467 -4.58 0.38 21.53
N ALA A 468 -4.33 1.68 21.29
CA ALA A 468 -3.44 2.13 20.25
C ALA A 468 -1.99 1.69 20.50
N ARG A 469 -1.48 1.84 21.74
CA ARG A 469 -0.15 1.35 22.14
C ARG A 469 -0.02 -0.16 21.99
N LEU A 470 -1.01 -0.92 22.44
CA LEU A 470 -1.04 -2.38 22.31
C LEU A 470 -1.04 -2.79 20.82
N PHE A 471 -1.84 -2.13 19.99
CA PHE A 471 -1.89 -2.37 18.57
C PHE A 471 -0.53 -2.10 17.89
N ILE A 472 0.12 -0.97 18.21
CA ILE A 472 1.46 -0.60 17.71
C ILE A 472 2.50 -1.64 18.14
N ALA A 473 2.45 -2.09 19.40
CA ALA A 473 3.36 -3.12 19.93
C ALA A 473 3.18 -4.46 19.18
N ILE A 474 1.94 -4.87 18.90
CA ILE A 474 1.61 -6.09 18.16
C ILE A 474 2.04 -5.97 16.68
N ALA A 475 1.86 -4.80 16.06
CA ALA A 475 2.27 -4.52 14.69
C ALA A 475 3.80 -4.46 14.48
N GLY A 476 4.59 -4.55 15.56
CA GLY A 476 6.06 -4.59 15.52
C GLY A 476 6.74 -3.23 15.51
N GLY A 477 6.01 -2.16 15.89
CA GLY A 477 6.48 -0.77 15.94
C GLY A 477 6.98 -0.30 17.31
N ALA A 478 7.22 -1.19 18.27
CA ALA A 478 7.28 -0.89 19.70
C ALA A 478 8.42 0.02 20.21
N ARG A 479 9.32 0.51 19.39
CA ARG A 479 10.46 1.29 19.93
C ARG A 479 10.48 2.79 19.60
N ASN A 480 9.69 3.30 18.64
CA ASN A 480 9.77 4.72 18.24
C ASN A 480 8.44 5.32 17.72
N TYR A 481 7.28 4.83 18.20
CA TYR A 481 5.97 5.38 17.81
C TYR A 481 5.29 6.16 18.94
#